data_cf3e26ca82ff7aa4d8f7a690f8c138f6
#
_entry.id   cf3e26ca82ff7aa4d8f7a690f8c138f6
#
_cell.length_a   1.000
_cell.length_b   1.000
_cell.length_c   1.000
_cell.angle_alpha   90.00
_cell.angle_beta   90.00
_cell.angle_gamma   90.00
#
_symmetry.space_group_name_H-M   'P 1'
#
loop_
_entity.id
_entity.type
_entity.pdbx_description
1 polymer ?
#
loop_
_entity_poly.entity_id
_entity_poly.type
_entity_poly.pdbx_seq_one_letter_code
_entity_poly.pdbx_strand_id
1 'polypeptide(L)'
;MPRIFMYMFSMKSAGGLDVKKALSALMADGGDGSRHGCQQIKHEGSSFRGDRDTVVINWGCGSSLPRAVRSCHVINSSEAVYNAIDKPTFLRLCTISGVRTVPWTDRTWEAQLWLDRGDTVFCRTQLHGRQGQGIVVVEPGGEIIRANLYTKYIEALREYRMHVCDGEVIAVHRKVQTGEPEDVANENYIKNTRNGWVFRRVSRYPRDCATQAIAAIKAVGLDFGVVDVLWQSDQPERCQLQEGAGGAYVLEANTAPGIDTMTWTCEQYAAALKQLAEKKVLTA
;
A
#
# COMPACT_ATOMS: atom_id res chain seq x y z
N MET A 1 21.84 -14.37 13.27
CA MET A 1 20.81 -13.49 12.67
C MET A 1 21.35 -12.74 11.47
N PRO A 2 20.56 -12.51 10.41
CA PRO A 2 21.02 -11.74 9.26
C PRO A 2 21.31 -10.28 9.65
N ARG A 3 22.22 -9.65 8.92
CA ARG A 3 22.40 -8.20 8.99
C ARG A 3 21.29 -7.53 8.20
N ILE A 4 20.51 -6.65 8.83
CA ILE A 4 19.34 -6.01 8.21
C ILE A 4 19.65 -4.54 7.93
N PHE A 5 19.40 -4.14 6.69
CA PHE A 5 19.51 -2.76 6.22
C PHE A 5 18.20 -2.30 5.57
N MET A 6 17.95 -1.01 5.63
CA MET A 6 16.84 -0.39 4.88
C MET A 6 17.38 0.53 3.80
N TYR A 7 16.83 0.38 2.58
CA TYR A 7 16.99 1.31 1.48
C TYR A 7 15.64 1.98 1.22
N MET A 8 15.56 3.27 1.50
CA MET A 8 14.29 4.02 1.46
C MET A 8 14.24 4.90 0.21
N PHE A 9 13.06 5.06 -0.40
CA PHE A 9 12.86 5.98 -1.53
C PHE A 9 13.28 7.44 -1.20
N SER A 10 13.22 7.81 0.06
CA SER A 10 13.70 9.08 0.61
C SER A 10 14.42 8.85 1.93
N MET A 11 15.59 9.46 2.09
CA MET A 11 16.36 9.43 3.34
C MET A 11 15.59 10.01 4.54
N LYS A 12 14.55 10.82 4.27
CA LYS A 12 13.68 11.48 5.26
C LYS A 12 12.30 10.83 5.35
N SER A 13 12.12 9.60 4.86
CA SER A 13 10.85 8.87 4.99
C SER A 13 10.53 8.63 6.47
N ALA A 14 9.61 9.40 7.04
CA ALA A 14 9.27 9.35 8.47
C ALA A 14 8.83 7.93 8.89
N GLY A 15 7.85 7.35 8.19
CA GLY A 15 7.40 5.97 8.48
C GLY A 15 8.53 4.94 8.36
N GLY A 16 9.42 5.06 7.36
CA GLY A 16 10.58 4.19 7.22
C GLY A 16 11.59 4.34 8.37
N LEU A 17 11.82 5.56 8.83
CA LEU A 17 12.71 5.84 9.97
C LEU A 17 12.15 5.27 11.28
N ASP A 18 10.84 5.36 11.51
CA ASP A 18 10.19 4.83 12.71
C ASP A 18 10.19 3.30 12.71
N VAL A 19 9.91 2.65 11.57
CA VAL A 19 10.05 1.18 11.44
C VAL A 19 11.50 0.74 11.65
N LYS A 20 12.49 1.46 11.08
CA LYS A 20 13.90 1.18 11.31
C LYS A 20 14.27 1.26 12.79
N LYS A 21 13.77 2.27 13.51
CA LYS A 21 13.99 2.46 14.95
C LYS A 21 13.39 1.29 15.75
N ALA A 22 12.13 0.94 15.47
CA ALA A 22 11.45 -0.19 16.12
C ALA A 22 12.17 -1.52 15.85
N LEU A 23 12.60 -1.77 14.61
CA LEU A 23 13.36 -2.96 14.23
C LEU A 23 14.73 -3.01 14.93
N SER A 24 15.42 -1.87 15.06
CA SER A 24 16.70 -1.80 15.78
C SER A 24 16.54 -2.09 17.28
N ALA A 25 15.48 -1.60 17.91
CA ALA A 25 15.17 -1.91 19.29
C ALA A 25 14.89 -3.41 19.50
N LEU A 26 14.04 -3.99 18.62
CA LEU A 26 13.71 -5.42 18.67
C LEU A 26 14.94 -6.35 18.46
N MET A 27 15.92 -5.90 17.67
CA MET A 27 17.17 -6.64 17.46
C MET A 27 18.11 -6.54 18.67
N ALA A 28 18.14 -5.40 19.36
CA ALA A 28 18.96 -5.19 20.54
C ALA A 28 18.48 -6.03 21.75
N ASP A 29 17.16 -6.18 21.90
CA ASP A 29 16.55 -6.96 23.00
C ASP A 29 16.73 -8.47 22.84
N GLY A 30 17.11 -8.96 21.65
CA GLY A 30 17.28 -10.38 21.35
C GLY A 30 18.51 -11.05 21.99
N GLY A 31 19.33 -10.34 22.74
CA GLY A 31 20.37 -10.91 23.63
C GLY A 31 21.57 -11.61 22.95
N ASP A 32 21.68 -11.59 21.63
CA ASP A 32 22.73 -12.31 20.87
C ASP A 32 24.05 -11.51 20.74
N GLY A 33 24.16 -10.37 21.41
CA GLY A 33 25.35 -9.54 21.35
C GLY A 33 25.60 -8.85 20.02
N SER A 34 24.64 -8.91 19.08
CA SER A 34 24.75 -8.18 17.81
C SER A 34 24.67 -6.68 18.08
N ARG A 35 25.83 -6.01 18.04
CA ARG A 35 25.97 -4.56 18.27
C ARG A 35 25.38 -3.72 17.15
N HIS A 36 24.65 -4.32 16.21
CA HIS A 36 24.25 -3.67 14.96
C HIS A 36 22.74 -3.82 14.77
N GLY A 37 21.99 -2.84 15.24
CA GLY A 37 20.58 -2.67 14.85
C GLY A 37 20.43 -2.46 13.34
N CYS A 38 19.19 -2.35 12.85
CA CYS A 38 18.90 -2.08 11.45
C CYS A 38 19.54 -0.76 11.01
N GLN A 39 20.34 -0.78 9.95
CA GLN A 39 21.04 0.39 9.42
C GLN A 39 20.37 0.90 8.15
N GLN A 40 20.59 2.18 7.83
CA GLN A 40 20.09 2.79 6.61
C GLN A 40 21.21 2.88 5.56
N ILE A 41 20.92 2.43 4.34
CA ILE A 41 21.81 2.60 3.19
C ILE A 41 21.59 4.02 2.63
N LYS A 42 22.65 4.82 2.53
CA LYS A 42 22.59 6.14 1.91
C LYS A 42 22.50 6.04 0.39
N HIS A 43 21.84 7.00 -0.25
CA HIS A 43 21.73 7.07 -1.71
C HIS A 43 23.06 7.40 -2.37
N GLU A 44 23.82 8.33 -1.76
CA GLU A 44 25.11 8.78 -2.25
C GLU A 44 26.18 8.61 -1.18
N GLY A 45 27.43 8.39 -1.60
CA GLY A 45 28.57 8.24 -0.71
C GLY A 45 28.47 7.04 0.26
N SER A 46 27.66 6.03 -0.09
CA SER A 46 27.47 4.87 0.77
C SER A 46 28.71 3.97 0.74
N SER A 47 29.20 3.63 1.94
CA SER A 47 30.24 2.60 2.14
C SER A 47 29.64 1.21 2.28
N PHE A 48 28.33 1.05 2.08
CA PHE A 48 27.65 -0.25 2.21
C PHE A 48 28.28 -1.32 1.30
N ARG A 49 28.51 -2.48 1.90
CA ARG A 49 28.93 -3.70 1.21
C ARG A 49 28.07 -4.84 1.72
N GLY A 50 27.25 -5.37 0.84
CA GLY A 50 26.38 -6.50 1.15
C GLY A 50 27.04 -7.83 0.81
N ASP A 51 26.54 -8.89 1.43
CA ASP A 51 26.87 -10.27 1.20
C ASP A 51 25.63 -11.16 1.33
N ARG A 52 25.81 -12.48 1.28
CA ARG A 52 24.72 -13.47 1.35
C ARG A 52 24.01 -13.51 2.71
N ASP A 53 24.64 -13.04 3.78
CA ASP A 53 24.02 -12.96 5.12
C ASP A 53 23.33 -11.62 5.37
N THR A 54 23.25 -10.79 4.34
CA THR A 54 22.67 -9.44 4.41
C THR A 54 21.28 -9.41 3.77
N VAL A 55 20.33 -8.86 4.50
CA VAL A 55 18.98 -8.57 4.00
C VAL A 55 18.79 -7.06 3.84
N VAL A 56 18.31 -6.66 2.69
CA VAL A 56 17.97 -5.27 2.40
C VAL A 56 16.47 -5.12 2.23
N ILE A 57 15.86 -4.34 3.11
CA ILE A 57 14.45 -3.97 3.02
C ILE A 57 14.34 -2.76 2.10
N ASN A 58 13.71 -2.92 0.94
CA ASN A 58 13.40 -1.84 0.03
C ASN A 58 12.09 -1.16 0.44
N TRP A 59 12.21 0.04 1.00
CA TRP A 59 11.08 0.85 1.45
C TRP A 59 10.71 1.88 0.37
N GLY A 60 9.97 1.43 -0.64
CA GLY A 60 9.32 2.27 -1.63
C GLY A 60 10.17 2.72 -2.82
N CYS A 61 11.35 2.13 -3.05
CA CYS A 61 12.17 2.49 -4.20
C CYS A 61 11.83 1.61 -5.42
N GLY A 62 11.10 2.16 -6.39
CA GLY A 62 10.77 1.49 -7.66
C GLY A 62 11.85 1.61 -8.74
N SER A 63 12.92 2.38 -8.50
CA SER A 63 14.09 2.45 -9.37
C SER A 63 15.11 1.38 -9.01
N SER A 64 16.13 1.21 -9.86
CA SER A 64 17.20 0.23 -9.62
C SER A 64 17.90 0.45 -8.27
N LEU A 65 18.03 -0.61 -7.48
CA LEU A 65 18.80 -0.60 -6.25
C LEU A 65 20.31 -0.48 -6.54
N PRO A 66 21.11 0.04 -5.59
CA PRO A 66 22.56 0.13 -5.74
C PRO A 66 23.21 -1.22 -6.06
N ARG A 67 24.27 -1.22 -6.87
CA ARG A 67 24.98 -2.46 -7.25
C ARG A 67 25.43 -3.28 -6.05
N ALA A 68 25.79 -2.63 -4.93
CA ALA A 68 26.20 -3.29 -3.69
C ALA A 68 25.11 -4.16 -3.03
N VAL A 69 23.84 -4.03 -3.47
CA VAL A 69 22.69 -4.83 -2.97
C VAL A 69 22.54 -6.15 -3.75
N ARG A 70 23.23 -6.32 -4.89
CA ARG A 70 23.04 -7.51 -5.76
C ARG A 70 23.40 -8.85 -5.11
N SER A 71 24.28 -8.85 -4.12
CA SER A 71 24.69 -10.06 -3.38
C SER A 71 23.87 -10.27 -2.11
N CYS A 72 22.88 -9.44 -1.86
CA CYS A 72 22.01 -9.49 -0.68
C CYS A 72 20.67 -10.14 -0.99
N HIS A 73 20.00 -10.63 0.05
CA HIS A 73 18.57 -10.90 -0.03
C HIS A 73 17.81 -9.58 -0.02
N VAL A 74 16.82 -9.45 -0.88
CA VAL A 74 16.01 -8.23 -0.97
C VAL A 74 14.57 -8.55 -0.58
N ILE A 75 14.05 -7.77 0.35
CA ILE A 75 12.62 -7.71 0.66
C ILE A 75 12.03 -6.56 -0.14
N ASN A 76 11.05 -6.83 -0.99
CA ASN A 76 10.49 -5.98 -2.03
C ASN A 76 11.50 -5.62 -3.14
N SER A 77 11.52 -6.38 -4.21
CA SER A 77 12.33 -6.02 -5.39
C SER A 77 11.91 -4.66 -5.96
N SER A 78 12.81 -3.98 -6.68
CA SER A 78 12.46 -2.72 -7.36
C SER A 78 11.33 -2.90 -8.37
N GLU A 79 11.28 -4.04 -9.05
CA GLU A 79 10.22 -4.39 -9.99
C GLU A 79 8.86 -4.49 -9.27
N ALA A 80 8.80 -5.23 -8.16
CA ALA A 80 7.57 -5.35 -7.36
C ALA A 80 7.10 -4.00 -6.84
N VAL A 81 8.02 -3.14 -6.38
CA VAL A 81 7.69 -1.77 -5.98
C VAL A 81 7.16 -0.97 -7.16
N TYR A 82 7.81 -1.03 -8.35
CA TYR A 82 7.34 -0.36 -9.55
C TYR A 82 5.93 -0.83 -9.94
N ASN A 83 5.70 -2.14 -9.96
CA ASN A 83 4.39 -2.74 -10.26
C ASN A 83 3.28 -2.23 -9.34
N ALA A 84 3.61 -1.94 -8.08
CA ALA A 84 2.64 -1.46 -7.10
C ALA A 84 2.36 0.05 -7.21
N ILE A 85 3.36 0.87 -7.53
CA ILE A 85 3.22 2.34 -7.56
C ILE A 85 2.71 2.87 -8.91
N ASP A 86 2.90 2.11 -10.00
CA ASP A 86 2.33 2.43 -11.31
C ASP A 86 0.88 1.93 -11.37
N LYS A 87 -0.08 2.85 -11.24
CA LYS A 87 -1.50 2.52 -11.09
C LYS A 87 -2.07 1.65 -12.22
N PRO A 88 -1.81 1.90 -13.52
CA PRO A 88 -2.30 1.02 -14.58
C PRO A 88 -1.71 -0.39 -14.49
N THR A 89 -0.41 -0.51 -14.21
CA THR A 89 0.27 -1.80 -14.03
C THR A 89 -0.29 -2.54 -12.83
N PHE A 90 -0.47 -1.86 -11.69
CA PHE A 90 -1.07 -2.42 -10.49
C PHE A 90 -2.46 -3.01 -10.77
N LEU A 91 -3.35 -2.21 -11.35
CA LEU A 91 -4.72 -2.64 -11.64
C LEU A 91 -4.75 -3.80 -12.64
N ARG A 92 -3.92 -3.75 -13.68
CA ARG A 92 -3.79 -4.83 -14.67
C ARG A 92 -3.31 -6.13 -14.04
N LEU A 93 -2.25 -6.10 -13.21
CA LEU A 93 -1.72 -7.30 -12.55
C LEU A 93 -2.72 -7.87 -11.55
N CYS A 94 -3.41 -7.03 -10.79
CA CYS A 94 -4.50 -7.45 -9.91
C CYS A 94 -5.62 -8.12 -10.69
N THR A 95 -6.10 -7.51 -11.79
CA THR A 95 -7.17 -8.06 -12.63
C THR A 95 -6.79 -9.44 -13.20
N ILE A 96 -5.59 -9.59 -13.75
CA ILE A 96 -5.11 -10.87 -14.32
C ILE A 96 -5.00 -11.94 -13.22
N SER A 97 -4.66 -11.56 -12.00
CA SER A 97 -4.54 -12.46 -10.84
C SER A 97 -5.87 -12.75 -10.14
N GLY A 98 -7.01 -12.28 -10.69
CA GLY A 98 -8.34 -12.50 -10.10
C GLY A 98 -8.63 -11.67 -8.86
N VAL A 99 -7.84 -10.65 -8.56
CA VAL A 99 -8.10 -9.70 -7.47
C VAL A 99 -9.21 -8.74 -7.90
N ARG A 100 -10.20 -8.56 -7.05
CA ARG A 100 -11.31 -7.65 -7.30
C ARG A 100 -10.85 -6.20 -7.10
N THR A 101 -10.68 -5.48 -8.20
CA THR A 101 -10.38 -4.04 -8.22
C THR A 101 -11.62 -3.22 -8.50
N VAL A 102 -11.57 -1.90 -8.24
CA VAL A 102 -12.56 -1.00 -8.85
C VAL A 102 -12.53 -1.16 -10.37
N PRO A 103 -13.68 -1.09 -11.06
CA PRO A 103 -13.68 -1.11 -12.53
C PRO A 103 -12.81 0.02 -13.07
N TRP A 104 -11.95 -0.30 -14.04
CA TRP A 104 -10.98 0.64 -14.60
C TRP A 104 -10.78 0.44 -16.08
N THR A 105 -10.38 1.49 -16.77
CA THR A 105 -9.98 1.47 -18.19
C THR A 105 -8.99 2.59 -18.49
N ASP A 106 -8.20 2.44 -19.53
CA ASP A 106 -7.36 3.49 -20.14
C ASP A 106 -8.01 4.09 -21.42
N ARG A 107 -9.23 3.64 -21.76
CA ARG A 107 -9.95 4.00 -22.96
C ARG A 107 -11.06 5.02 -22.66
N THR A 108 -10.95 6.22 -23.23
CA THR A 108 -11.92 7.30 -23.05
C THR A 108 -13.33 6.89 -23.45
N TRP A 109 -13.50 6.14 -24.55
CA TRP A 109 -14.82 5.72 -25.02
C TRP A 109 -15.51 4.75 -24.05
N GLU A 110 -14.75 3.88 -23.39
CA GLU A 110 -15.30 2.95 -22.40
C GLU A 110 -15.71 3.69 -21.11
N ALA A 111 -14.92 4.68 -20.70
CA ALA A 111 -15.27 5.57 -19.61
C ALA A 111 -16.54 6.39 -19.91
N GLN A 112 -16.72 6.83 -21.16
CA GLN A 112 -17.95 7.50 -21.61
C GLN A 112 -19.17 6.56 -21.51
N LEU A 113 -19.03 5.30 -21.90
CA LEU A 113 -20.11 4.31 -21.75
C LEU A 113 -20.55 4.11 -20.28
N TRP A 114 -19.63 4.20 -19.34
CA TRP A 114 -19.98 4.16 -17.92
C TRP A 114 -20.81 5.39 -17.52
N LEU A 115 -20.36 6.57 -17.94
CA LEU A 115 -21.05 7.82 -17.67
C LEU A 115 -22.47 7.82 -18.26
N ASP A 116 -22.63 7.35 -19.50
CA ASP A 116 -23.90 7.24 -20.21
C ASP A 116 -24.88 6.26 -19.52
N ARG A 117 -24.35 5.30 -18.74
CA ARG A 117 -25.12 4.36 -17.93
C ARG A 117 -25.46 4.87 -16.52
N GLY A 118 -25.07 6.10 -16.20
CA GLY A 118 -25.33 6.73 -14.90
C GLY A 118 -24.25 6.48 -13.85
N ASP A 119 -23.07 5.95 -14.22
CA ASP A 119 -21.96 5.82 -13.29
C ASP A 119 -21.18 7.13 -13.16
N THR A 120 -20.69 7.46 -11.97
CA THR A 120 -19.70 8.53 -11.77
C THR A 120 -18.29 7.99 -12.10
N VAL A 121 -17.50 8.79 -12.81
CA VAL A 121 -16.16 8.40 -13.29
C VAL A 121 -15.08 9.30 -12.72
N PHE A 122 -14.02 8.71 -12.21
CA PHE A 122 -12.79 9.40 -11.81
C PHE A 122 -11.79 9.39 -12.95
N CYS A 123 -11.54 10.56 -13.53
CA CYS A 123 -10.56 10.78 -14.59
C CYS A 123 -9.21 11.15 -13.97
N ARG A 124 -8.22 10.25 -14.06
CA ARG A 124 -6.89 10.47 -13.49
C ARG A 124 -5.95 11.05 -14.55
N THR A 125 -5.75 12.36 -14.52
CA THR A 125 -4.84 13.08 -15.43
C THR A 125 -3.37 12.91 -15.03
N GLN A 126 -3.11 12.59 -13.75
CA GLN A 126 -1.79 12.31 -13.20
C GLN A 126 -1.78 10.93 -12.53
N LEU A 127 -0.83 10.05 -12.93
CA LEU A 127 -0.73 8.69 -12.38
C LEU A 127 -0.01 8.63 -11.03
N HIS A 128 0.88 9.58 -10.77
CA HIS A 128 1.72 9.64 -9.55
C HIS A 128 1.27 10.73 -8.56
N GLY A 129 0.05 11.26 -8.70
CA GLY A 129 -0.53 12.24 -7.78
C GLY A 129 -0.76 11.65 -6.38
N ARG A 130 -0.59 12.50 -5.34
CA ARG A 130 -0.88 12.16 -3.95
C ARG A 130 -2.15 12.85 -3.49
N GLN A 131 -2.87 12.25 -2.52
CA GLN A 131 -4.04 12.86 -1.89
C GLN A 131 -5.15 13.32 -2.86
N GLY A 132 -5.37 12.56 -3.95
CA GLY A 132 -6.37 12.91 -4.96
C GLY A 132 -5.91 13.91 -6.03
N GLN A 133 -4.65 14.34 -6.01
CA GLN A 133 -4.11 15.24 -7.01
C GLN A 133 -4.24 14.64 -8.42
N GLY A 134 -4.73 15.45 -9.37
CA GLY A 134 -4.93 15.03 -10.76
C GLY A 134 -6.16 14.14 -10.96
N ILE A 135 -7.06 14.04 -10.00
CA ILE A 135 -8.37 13.41 -10.16
C ILE A 135 -9.39 14.47 -10.50
N VAL A 136 -10.11 14.27 -11.60
CA VAL A 136 -11.32 15.02 -11.95
C VAL A 136 -12.49 14.06 -11.86
N VAL A 137 -13.50 14.44 -11.08
CA VAL A 137 -14.73 13.66 -10.92
C VAL A 137 -15.73 14.12 -11.98
N VAL A 138 -16.27 13.19 -12.74
CA VAL A 138 -17.31 13.46 -13.74
C VAL A 138 -18.56 12.68 -13.36
N GLU A 139 -19.62 13.41 -13.07
CA GLU A 139 -20.93 12.85 -12.72
C GLU A 139 -21.76 12.54 -13.97
N PRO A 140 -22.80 11.71 -13.86
CA PRO A 140 -23.74 11.42 -14.95
C PRO A 140 -24.27 12.69 -15.61
N GLY A 141 -24.28 12.73 -16.94
CA GLY A 141 -24.66 13.90 -17.73
C GLY A 141 -23.53 14.91 -18.00
N GLY A 142 -22.36 14.71 -17.39
CA GLY A 142 -21.15 15.46 -17.72
C GLY A 142 -20.46 14.95 -18.98
N GLU A 143 -19.31 15.55 -19.31
CA GLU A 143 -18.47 15.17 -20.44
C GLU A 143 -17.15 14.57 -19.94
N ILE A 144 -16.77 13.40 -20.47
CA ILE A 144 -15.52 12.74 -20.13
C ILE A 144 -14.33 13.58 -20.62
N ILE A 145 -13.39 13.88 -19.73
CA ILE A 145 -12.14 14.55 -20.09
C ILE A 145 -11.07 13.51 -20.46
N ARG A 146 -10.12 13.88 -21.31
CA ARG A 146 -8.97 13.03 -21.62
C ARG A 146 -8.09 12.84 -20.37
N ALA A 147 -7.86 11.59 -20.00
CA ALA A 147 -7.05 11.20 -18.87
C ALA A 147 -6.21 9.97 -19.15
N ASN A 148 -5.25 9.66 -18.30
CA ASN A 148 -4.36 8.51 -18.43
C ASN A 148 -4.98 7.21 -17.89
N LEU A 149 -5.98 7.34 -17.00
CA LEU A 149 -6.67 6.24 -16.38
C LEU A 149 -8.05 6.70 -15.92
N TYR A 150 -9.04 5.86 -16.09
CA TYR A 150 -10.41 6.06 -15.63
C TYR A 150 -10.78 4.95 -14.65
N THR A 151 -11.46 5.31 -13.56
CA THR A 151 -12.03 4.34 -12.63
C THR A 151 -13.46 4.72 -12.31
N LYS A 152 -14.35 3.71 -12.17
CA LYS A 152 -15.68 3.97 -11.66
C LYS A 152 -15.63 4.36 -10.19
N TYR A 153 -16.47 5.30 -9.81
CA TYR A 153 -16.80 5.50 -8.41
C TYR A 153 -17.57 4.28 -7.88
N ILE A 154 -17.17 3.78 -6.73
CA ILE A 154 -17.92 2.78 -5.97
C ILE A 154 -18.36 3.43 -4.67
N GLU A 155 -19.67 3.53 -4.48
CA GLU A 155 -20.22 3.92 -3.19
C GLU A 155 -19.88 2.84 -2.19
N ALA A 156 -18.92 3.13 -1.33
CA ALA A 156 -18.43 2.19 -0.34
C ALA A 156 -18.85 2.62 1.06
N LEU A 157 -19.35 1.64 1.82
CA LEU A 157 -19.71 1.83 3.21
C LEU A 157 -18.51 2.21 4.07
N ARG A 158 -17.35 1.59 3.78
CA ARG A 158 -16.10 1.80 4.53
C ARG A 158 -14.88 1.67 3.61
N GLU A 159 -13.79 2.31 4.02
CA GLU A 159 -12.49 2.15 3.40
C GLU A 159 -11.49 1.68 4.47
N TYR A 160 -10.77 0.61 4.16
CA TYR A 160 -9.77 0.02 5.03
C TYR A 160 -8.39 0.14 4.41
N ARG A 161 -7.40 0.35 5.26
CA ARG A 161 -5.99 0.26 4.94
C ARG A 161 -5.43 -1.01 5.56
N MET A 162 -5.11 -1.98 4.71
CA MET A 162 -4.66 -3.31 5.09
C MET A 162 -3.14 -3.39 4.98
N HIS A 163 -2.44 -3.52 6.10
CA HIS A 163 -0.99 -3.71 6.12
C HIS A 163 -0.70 -5.20 6.03
N VAL A 164 0.03 -5.60 4.99
CA VAL A 164 0.32 -7.01 4.69
C VAL A 164 1.83 -7.22 4.70
N CYS A 165 2.30 -8.31 5.29
CA CYS A 165 3.69 -8.77 5.25
C CYS A 165 3.72 -10.30 5.21
N ASP A 166 4.52 -10.89 4.31
CA ASP A 166 4.69 -12.34 4.14
C ASP A 166 3.38 -13.13 4.03
N GLY A 167 2.38 -12.53 3.35
CA GLY A 167 1.07 -13.16 3.15
C GLY A 167 0.11 -13.05 4.32
N GLU A 168 0.43 -12.29 5.36
CA GLU A 168 -0.42 -12.07 6.53
C GLU A 168 -0.76 -10.60 6.72
N VAL A 169 -1.96 -10.32 7.26
CA VAL A 169 -2.36 -8.97 7.67
C VAL A 169 -1.79 -8.67 9.05
N ILE A 170 -0.87 -7.73 9.12
CA ILE A 170 -0.17 -7.36 10.36
C ILE A 170 -0.81 -6.18 11.10
N ALA A 171 -1.55 -5.33 10.39
CA ALA A 171 -2.27 -4.21 10.98
C ALA A 171 -3.43 -3.79 10.06
N VAL A 172 -4.49 -3.23 10.64
CA VAL A 172 -5.62 -2.69 9.87
C VAL A 172 -6.03 -1.33 10.42
N HIS A 173 -6.21 -0.38 9.52
CA HIS A 173 -6.79 0.91 9.82
C HIS A 173 -8.06 1.12 8.99
N ARG A 174 -9.04 1.80 9.58
CA ARG A 174 -10.23 2.24 8.89
C ARG A 174 -10.17 3.74 8.69
N LYS A 175 -10.53 4.20 7.51
CA LYS A 175 -10.68 5.62 7.21
C LYS A 175 -11.96 6.14 7.89
N VAL A 176 -11.83 7.23 8.65
CA VAL A 176 -12.91 7.89 9.37
C VAL A 176 -12.82 9.39 9.18
N GLN A 177 -13.97 10.06 9.07
CA GLN A 177 -14.02 11.50 9.00
C GLN A 177 -13.96 12.07 10.43
N THR A 178 -13.12 13.06 10.65
CA THR A 178 -12.91 13.70 11.96
C THR A 178 -12.87 15.21 11.89
N GLY A 179 -12.85 15.80 10.71
CA GLY A 179 -12.80 17.24 10.47
C GLY A 179 -13.69 17.67 9.30
N GLU A 180 -13.80 18.96 9.15
CA GLU A 180 -14.53 19.57 8.04
C GLU A 180 -13.71 19.48 6.74
N PRO A 181 -14.36 19.33 5.57
CA PRO A 181 -13.67 19.30 4.29
C PRO A 181 -13.16 20.68 3.89
N GLU A 182 -11.94 20.75 3.35
CA GLU A 182 -11.38 21.94 2.70
C GLU A 182 -11.85 22.08 1.25
N ASP A 183 -12.08 20.96 0.57
CA ASP A 183 -12.54 20.87 -0.82
C ASP A 183 -14.00 20.41 -0.85
N VAL A 184 -14.91 21.36 -0.67
CA VAL A 184 -16.37 21.12 -0.62
C VAL A 184 -16.90 20.49 -1.92
N ALA A 185 -16.32 20.83 -3.08
CA ALA A 185 -16.79 20.33 -4.37
C ALA A 185 -16.57 18.81 -4.53
N ASN A 186 -15.54 18.25 -3.88
CA ASN A 186 -15.18 16.85 -3.98
C ASN A 186 -15.26 16.08 -2.64
N GLU A 187 -15.88 16.67 -1.61
CA GLU A 187 -15.93 16.08 -0.25
C GLU A 187 -16.54 14.69 -0.22
N ASN A 188 -17.53 14.44 -1.05
CA ASN A 188 -18.25 13.16 -1.13
C ASN A 188 -17.42 12.07 -1.84
N TYR A 189 -16.47 12.46 -2.67
CA TYR A 189 -15.71 11.55 -3.54
C TYR A 189 -14.26 11.34 -3.08
N ILE A 190 -13.57 12.42 -2.68
CA ILE A 190 -12.14 12.39 -2.36
C ILE A 190 -11.94 12.40 -0.83
N LYS A 191 -11.78 11.21 -0.27
CA LYS A 191 -11.56 10.98 1.16
C LYS A 191 -10.05 11.07 1.48
N ASN A 192 -9.56 12.27 1.76
CA ASN A 192 -8.16 12.54 2.12
C ASN A 192 -8.06 13.42 3.39
N THR A 193 -6.85 13.67 3.85
CA THR A 193 -6.62 14.47 5.08
C THR A 193 -7.14 15.90 4.95
N ARG A 194 -7.10 16.51 3.76
CA ARG A 194 -7.65 17.86 3.51
C ARG A 194 -9.16 17.89 3.70
N ASN A 195 -9.84 16.79 3.40
CA ASN A 195 -11.29 16.64 3.56
C ASN A 195 -11.63 15.98 4.90
N GLY A 196 -10.77 16.15 5.92
CA GLY A 196 -11.01 15.73 7.29
C GLY A 196 -10.97 14.23 7.53
N TRP A 197 -10.42 13.43 6.59
CA TRP A 197 -10.35 11.99 6.73
C TRP A 197 -9.00 11.53 7.26
N VAL A 198 -9.03 10.65 8.28
CA VAL A 198 -7.85 10.05 8.91
C VAL A 198 -8.01 8.54 9.01
N PHE A 199 -6.89 7.83 9.17
CA PHE A 199 -6.88 6.41 9.43
C PHE A 199 -6.81 6.14 10.93
N ARG A 200 -7.74 5.30 11.44
CA ARG A 200 -7.75 4.83 12.83
C ARG A 200 -7.62 3.30 12.87
N ARG A 201 -6.79 2.80 13.77
CA ARG A 201 -6.62 1.36 14.00
C ARG A 201 -7.94 0.68 14.36
N VAL A 202 -8.18 -0.49 13.79
CA VAL A 202 -9.31 -1.36 14.11
C VAL A 202 -8.85 -2.81 14.26
N SER A 203 -9.54 -3.56 15.13
CA SER A 203 -9.29 -5.00 15.32
C SER A 203 -10.32 -5.88 14.60
N ARG A 204 -11.40 -5.27 14.10
CA ARG A 204 -12.47 -6.00 13.38
C ARG A 204 -12.62 -5.41 11.99
N TYR A 205 -12.60 -6.29 10.99
CA TYR A 205 -12.71 -5.94 9.57
C TYR A 205 -13.27 -7.11 8.78
N PRO A 206 -13.87 -6.90 7.61
CA PRO A 206 -14.38 -7.98 6.76
C PRO A 206 -13.24 -8.88 6.28
N ARG A 207 -13.43 -10.19 6.36
CA ARG A 207 -12.42 -11.18 5.93
C ARG A 207 -12.06 -11.03 4.45
N ASP A 208 -13.03 -10.70 3.60
CA ASP A 208 -12.80 -10.47 2.16
C ASP A 208 -11.81 -9.32 1.91
N CYS A 209 -11.82 -8.26 2.73
CA CYS A 209 -10.81 -7.19 2.63
C CYS A 209 -9.39 -7.72 2.83
N ALA A 210 -9.18 -8.61 3.80
CA ALA A 210 -7.89 -9.24 4.02
C ALA A 210 -7.50 -10.16 2.85
N THR A 211 -8.42 -10.99 2.39
CA THR A 211 -8.21 -11.89 1.24
C THR A 211 -7.79 -11.12 -0.01
N GLN A 212 -8.52 -10.06 -0.36
CA GLN A 212 -8.21 -9.25 -1.54
C GLN A 212 -6.89 -8.47 -1.37
N ALA A 213 -6.60 -7.96 -0.18
CA ALA A 213 -5.35 -7.24 0.08
C ALA A 213 -4.12 -8.16 -0.01
N ILE A 214 -4.16 -9.36 0.56
CA ILE A 214 -3.09 -10.37 0.47
C ILE A 214 -2.88 -10.78 -1.01
N ALA A 215 -3.97 -11.03 -1.73
CA ALA A 215 -3.91 -11.38 -3.14
C ALA A 215 -3.31 -10.25 -3.99
N ALA A 216 -3.62 -8.97 -3.69
CA ALA A 216 -3.05 -7.82 -4.40
C ALA A 216 -1.54 -7.68 -4.18
N ILE A 217 -1.06 -7.83 -2.93
CA ILE A 217 0.38 -7.81 -2.62
C ILE A 217 1.11 -8.92 -3.38
N LYS A 218 0.53 -10.12 -3.42
CA LYS A 218 1.08 -11.26 -4.17
C LYS A 218 1.07 -11.00 -5.68
N ALA A 219 0.00 -10.42 -6.22
CA ALA A 219 -0.16 -10.16 -7.66
C ALA A 219 0.93 -9.25 -8.22
N VAL A 220 1.39 -8.27 -7.44
CA VAL A 220 2.46 -7.35 -7.84
C VAL A 220 3.87 -7.81 -7.44
N GLY A 221 3.99 -8.95 -6.74
CA GLY A 221 5.25 -9.56 -6.32
C GLY A 221 5.89 -8.92 -5.08
N LEU A 222 5.11 -8.20 -4.28
CA LEU A 222 5.60 -7.61 -3.04
C LEU A 222 5.67 -8.65 -1.91
N ASP A 223 6.69 -8.53 -1.07
CA ASP A 223 6.80 -9.26 0.20
C ASP A 223 5.99 -8.58 1.30
N PHE A 224 5.93 -7.24 1.29
CA PHE A 224 5.10 -6.44 2.19
C PHE A 224 4.58 -5.17 1.49
N GLY A 225 3.50 -4.64 2.00
CA GLY A 225 2.93 -3.38 1.54
C GLY A 225 1.62 -3.05 2.24
N VAL A 226 1.03 -1.95 1.84
CA VAL A 226 -0.28 -1.51 2.34
C VAL A 226 -1.24 -1.43 1.18
N VAL A 227 -2.41 -2.00 1.34
CA VAL A 227 -3.48 -1.99 0.33
C VAL A 227 -4.67 -1.20 0.85
N ASP A 228 -5.09 -0.21 0.09
CA ASP A 228 -6.33 0.51 0.36
C ASP A 228 -7.49 -0.24 -0.30
N VAL A 229 -8.51 -0.60 0.49
CA VAL A 229 -9.61 -1.48 0.11
C VAL A 229 -10.94 -0.82 0.45
N LEU A 230 -11.81 -0.67 -0.54
CA LEU A 230 -13.20 -0.30 -0.35
C LEU A 230 -14.00 -1.52 0.07
N TRP A 231 -14.90 -1.33 1.03
CA TRP A 231 -15.88 -2.32 1.44
C TRP A 231 -17.28 -1.87 1.07
N GLN A 232 -17.92 -2.61 0.19
CA GLN A 232 -19.30 -2.43 -0.19
C GLN A 232 -20.12 -3.64 0.29
N SER A 233 -21.14 -3.42 1.06
CA SER A 233 -22.04 -4.47 1.53
C SER A 233 -23.47 -3.98 1.57
N ASP A 234 -24.37 -4.82 1.13
CA ASP A 234 -25.80 -4.61 1.21
C ASP A 234 -26.36 -4.79 2.64
N GLN A 235 -25.53 -5.38 3.54
CA GLN A 235 -25.89 -5.66 4.94
C GLN A 235 -24.74 -5.30 5.88
N PRO A 236 -24.56 -4.01 6.22
CA PRO A 236 -23.43 -3.53 7.03
C PRO A 236 -23.31 -4.21 8.41
N GLU A 237 -24.42 -4.62 9.01
CA GLU A 237 -24.46 -5.22 10.34
C GLU A 237 -24.02 -6.70 10.36
N ARG A 238 -24.13 -7.39 9.23
CA ARG A 238 -23.68 -8.79 9.06
C ARG A 238 -22.26 -8.92 8.51
N CYS A 239 -21.61 -7.81 8.19
CA CYS A 239 -20.29 -7.77 7.56
C CYS A 239 -19.14 -8.39 8.37
N GLN A 240 -19.40 -8.81 9.60
CA GLN A 240 -18.30 -9.26 10.47
C GLN A 240 -17.96 -10.74 10.31
N LEU A 241 -18.83 -11.58 9.72
CA LEU A 241 -18.68 -13.03 9.85
C LEU A 241 -19.09 -13.89 8.64
N GLN A 242 -19.58 -13.35 7.53
CA GLN A 242 -20.02 -14.21 6.42
C GLN A 242 -19.20 -14.01 5.15
N GLU A 243 -18.66 -15.10 4.62
CA GLU A 243 -18.13 -15.20 3.27
C GLU A 243 -19.27 -14.92 2.27
N GLY A 244 -19.05 -13.98 1.34
CA GLY A 244 -19.94 -13.79 0.18
C GLY A 244 -20.98 -12.68 0.25
N ALA A 245 -21.22 -12.05 1.38
CA ALA A 245 -22.19 -10.97 1.50
C ALA A 245 -21.51 -9.59 1.42
N GLY A 246 -21.28 -9.10 0.23
CA GLY A 246 -20.64 -7.82 -0.05
C GLY A 246 -19.26 -7.98 -0.69
N GLY A 247 -18.72 -6.89 -1.26
CA GLY A 247 -17.49 -6.91 -2.03
C GLY A 247 -16.40 -6.02 -1.44
N ALA A 248 -15.20 -6.57 -1.32
CA ALA A 248 -13.99 -5.80 -1.15
C ALA A 248 -13.42 -5.45 -2.52
N TYR A 249 -13.12 -4.17 -2.75
CA TYR A 249 -12.51 -3.67 -3.99
C TYR A 249 -11.18 -3.01 -3.68
N VAL A 250 -10.12 -3.52 -4.28
CA VAL A 250 -8.77 -2.96 -4.12
C VAL A 250 -8.64 -1.68 -4.94
N LEU A 251 -8.11 -0.62 -4.31
CA LEU A 251 -7.88 0.69 -4.92
C LEU A 251 -6.43 0.87 -5.37
N GLU A 252 -5.50 0.64 -4.47
CA GLU A 252 -4.07 0.86 -4.68
C GLU A 252 -3.24 0.12 -3.64
N ALA A 253 -1.95 -0.06 -3.93
CA ALA A 253 -0.96 -0.50 -2.96
C ALA A 253 0.10 0.58 -2.75
N ASN A 254 0.54 0.72 -1.49
CA ASN A 254 1.60 1.63 -1.07
C ASN A 254 2.76 0.83 -0.48
N THR A 255 3.98 1.10 -0.96
CA THR A 255 5.21 0.37 -0.60
C THR A 255 6.08 1.11 0.42
N ALA A 256 5.71 2.35 0.74
CA ALA A 256 6.33 3.18 1.77
C ALA A 256 5.24 3.96 2.53
N PRO A 257 4.42 3.24 3.32
CA PRO A 257 3.26 3.86 3.96
C PRO A 257 3.66 4.94 4.96
N GLY A 258 2.84 6.01 5.01
CA GLY A 258 2.92 7.04 6.05
C GLY A 258 2.30 6.47 7.33
N ILE A 259 3.13 5.90 8.18
CA ILE A 259 2.78 5.31 9.48
C ILE A 259 3.57 5.96 10.63
N ASP A 260 4.19 7.09 10.35
CA ASP A 260 4.80 7.95 11.35
C ASP A 260 3.77 8.28 12.44
N THR A 261 4.23 8.34 13.68
CA THR A 261 3.38 8.47 14.87
C THR A 261 2.49 7.25 15.22
N MET A 262 2.49 6.20 14.40
CA MET A 262 1.74 4.96 14.65
C MET A 262 2.63 3.89 15.31
N THR A 263 3.10 4.13 16.53
CA THR A 263 4.09 3.29 17.24
C THR A 263 3.76 1.80 17.17
N TRP A 264 2.54 1.42 17.53
CA TRP A 264 2.12 0.01 17.47
C TRP A 264 2.24 -0.59 16.07
N THR A 265 1.86 0.15 15.03
CA THR A 265 1.96 -0.33 13.64
C THR A 265 3.41 -0.49 13.22
N CYS A 266 4.30 0.43 13.63
CA CYS A 266 5.75 0.31 13.39
C CYS A 266 6.34 -0.93 14.09
N GLU A 267 5.88 -1.27 15.28
CA GLU A 267 6.27 -2.49 16.02
C GLU A 267 5.81 -3.76 15.28
N GLN A 268 4.57 -3.78 14.72
CA GLN A 268 4.11 -4.90 13.91
C GLN A 268 4.98 -5.08 12.66
N TYR A 269 5.32 -3.99 11.97
CA TYR A 269 6.26 -4.06 10.83
C TYR A 269 7.63 -4.57 11.27
N ALA A 270 8.17 -4.09 12.38
CA ALA A 270 9.47 -4.52 12.88
C ALA A 270 9.50 -6.03 13.16
N ALA A 271 8.48 -6.55 13.82
CA ALA A 271 8.36 -7.98 14.12
C ALA A 271 8.24 -8.82 12.83
N ALA A 272 7.33 -8.44 11.93
CA ALA A 272 7.09 -9.16 10.68
C ALA A 272 8.31 -9.12 9.74
N LEU A 273 8.95 -7.96 9.58
CA LEU A 273 10.14 -7.81 8.73
C LEU A 273 11.36 -8.54 9.28
N LYS A 274 11.51 -8.62 10.61
CA LYS A 274 12.57 -9.43 11.24
C LYS A 274 12.38 -10.91 10.90
N GLN A 275 11.18 -11.44 11.11
CA GLN A 275 10.86 -12.85 10.79
C GLN A 275 11.06 -13.16 9.29
N LEU A 276 10.60 -12.26 8.42
CA LEU A 276 10.79 -12.41 6.98
C LEU A 276 12.26 -12.36 6.58
N ALA A 277 13.08 -11.49 7.19
CA ALA A 277 14.51 -11.42 6.93
C ALA A 277 15.22 -12.72 7.33
N GLU A 278 14.88 -13.29 8.47
CA GLU A 278 15.41 -14.60 8.92
C GLU A 278 15.01 -15.72 7.96
N LYS A 279 13.73 -15.75 7.53
CA LYS A 279 13.23 -16.71 6.54
C LYS A 279 13.99 -16.63 5.20
N LYS A 280 14.21 -15.41 4.67
CA LYS A 280 14.92 -15.19 3.39
C LYS A 280 16.34 -15.77 3.38
N VAL A 281 17.05 -15.69 4.50
CA VAL A 281 18.43 -16.25 4.61
C VAL A 281 18.40 -17.77 4.79
N LEU A 282 17.41 -18.31 5.48
CA LEU A 282 17.32 -19.77 5.72
C LEU A 282 16.88 -20.56 4.47
N THR A 283 16.18 -19.91 3.53
CA THR A 283 15.62 -20.57 2.33
C THR A 283 16.44 -20.38 1.05
N ALA A 284 17.59 -19.72 1.13
CA ALA A 284 18.52 -19.46 0.04
C ALA A 284 19.69 -20.42 0.04
#